data_276973336037c28afbcd8ea28b1916d4
#
_entry.id   276973336037c28afbcd8ea28b1916d4
#
_cell.length_a   1.000
_cell.length_b   1.000
_cell.length_c   1.000
_cell.angle_alpha   90.00
_cell.angle_beta   90.00
_cell.angle_gamma   90.00
#
_symmetry.space_group_name_H-M   'P 1'
#
loop_
_entity.id
_entity.type
_entity.pdbx_description
1 polymer ?
#
loop_
_entity_poly.entity_id
_entity_poly.type
_entity_poly.pdbx_seq_one_letter_code
_entity_poly.pdbx_strand_id
1 'polypeptide(L)'
;MTIGAPRVLLATCANVPDGDGDEQELVEACARQGVVAQWAVWDDPDVDWSMADLVVVRSTWDYVEARQEFLRWARGIDRLSNPAEVLAWSSDKVYLHRLAEQGVPVVPTTVVADAEALTVDDGTELVVKPSVGAGSVGAGRFSSDRPDATILARAHAADLQAHGRTVLTQPYLERVDTGGETDIIFIDGVFSHAVRKGAMLPGGTVNAVDGASGDELFRPELIEPRTPDTVELRVAQSALAAVPGPQPLLYVRIDLLPTDDGPVVNEVELVEPSLFLRSAPGSVDRLAEAIARRARTGTDRG
;
A
#
# COMPACT_ATOMS: atom_id res chain seq x y z
N MET A 1 9.69 40.28 4.14
CA MET A 1 8.37 39.65 3.96
C MET A 1 8.31 38.48 4.92
N THR A 2 7.35 38.44 5.82
CA THR A 2 7.15 37.27 6.69
C THR A 2 6.59 36.17 5.78
N ILE A 3 7.40 35.17 5.44
CA ILE A 3 6.93 33.97 4.72
C ILE A 3 5.91 33.33 5.65
N GLY A 4 4.66 33.19 5.22
CA GLY A 4 3.62 32.48 5.98
C GLY A 4 4.04 31.02 6.22
N ALA A 5 3.40 30.37 7.19
CA ALA A 5 3.62 28.94 7.44
C ALA A 5 3.27 28.14 6.17
N PRO A 6 4.11 27.17 5.74
CA PRO A 6 3.81 26.34 4.57
C PRO A 6 2.48 25.61 4.73
N ARG A 7 1.74 25.50 3.64
CA ARG A 7 0.44 24.79 3.57
C ARG A 7 0.62 23.40 2.98
N VAL A 8 0.12 22.40 3.67
CA VAL A 8 0.13 21.01 3.22
C VAL A 8 -1.30 20.49 3.12
N LEU A 9 -1.63 19.89 1.98
CA LEU A 9 -2.88 19.15 1.83
C LEU A 9 -2.56 17.65 1.95
N LEU A 10 -3.27 16.99 2.87
CA LEU A 10 -3.23 15.55 3.08
C LEU A 10 -4.40 14.95 2.29
N ALA A 11 -4.09 14.29 1.17
CA ALA A 11 -5.11 13.72 0.30
C ALA A 11 -5.72 12.47 0.93
N THR A 12 -7.04 12.44 0.99
CA THR A 12 -7.86 11.36 1.54
C THR A 12 -9.02 11.05 0.59
N CYS A 13 -9.89 10.11 0.94
CA CYS A 13 -11.12 9.80 0.22
C CYS A 13 -12.37 10.23 1.00
N ALA A 14 -13.53 10.27 0.31
CA ALA A 14 -14.79 10.69 0.88
C ALA A 14 -15.25 9.82 2.07
N ASN A 15 -14.84 8.54 2.11
CA ASN A 15 -15.20 7.62 3.19
C ASN A 15 -14.47 7.92 4.51
N VAL A 16 -13.31 8.57 4.45
CA VAL A 16 -12.49 8.95 5.61
C VAL A 16 -11.99 10.39 5.45
N PRO A 17 -12.90 11.40 5.42
CA PRO A 17 -12.57 12.76 5.04
C PRO A 17 -11.58 13.47 5.97
N ASP A 18 -11.43 12.99 7.19
CA ASP A 18 -10.50 13.49 8.20
C ASP A 18 -9.26 12.57 8.37
N GLY A 19 -8.96 11.73 7.37
CA GLY A 19 -7.93 10.71 7.42
C GLY A 19 -8.34 9.46 8.19
N ASP A 20 -7.48 8.46 8.22
CA ASP A 20 -7.73 7.27 9.02
C ASP A 20 -7.45 7.51 10.52
N GLY A 21 -7.95 6.58 11.37
CA GLY A 21 -7.80 6.71 12.82
C GLY A 21 -6.34 6.62 13.31
N ASP A 22 -5.43 6.08 12.51
CA ASP A 22 -4.00 5.98 12.81
C ASP A 22 -3.30 7.34 12.68
N GLU A 23 -3.83 8.21 11.83
CA GLU A 23 -3.23 9.50 11.48
C GLU A 23 -3.88 10.69 12.20
N GLN A 24 -4.74 10.46 13.16
CA GLN A 24 -5.52 11.49 13.86
C GLN A 24 -4.66 12.62 14.44
N GLU A 25 -3.43 12.32 14.86
CA GLU A 25 -2.51 13.28 15.45
C GLU A 25 -1.60 13.97 14.42
N LEU A 26 -1.64 13.58 13.13
CA LEU A 26 -0.68 14.06 12.12
C LEU A 26 -0.81 15.56 11.87
N VAL A 27 -2.03 16.09 11.81
CA VAL A 27 -2.28 17.52 11.61
C VAL A 27 -1.68 18.36 12.74
N GLU A 28 -1.88 17.92 13.99
CA GLU A 28 -1.31 18.61 15.15
C GLU A 28 0.22 18.49 15.18
N ALA A 29 0.76 17.33 14.80
CA ALA A 29 2.21 17.14 14.70
C ALA A 29 2.82 18.06 13.63
N CYS A 30 2.19 18.22 12.47
CA CYS A 30 2.58 19.19 11.46
C CYS A 30 2.54 20.63 11.98
N ALA A 31 1.50 20.99 12.77
CA ALA A 31 1.41 22.30 13.38
C ALA A 31 2.56 22.56 14.39
N ARG A 32 2.97 21.55 15.18
CA ARG A 32 4.17 21.63 16.02
C ARG A 32 5.45 21.89 15.23
N GLN A 33 5.48 21.42 13.98
CA GLN A 33 6.58 21.69 13.04
C GLN A 33 6.43 23.03 12.29
N GLY A 34 5.44 23.85 12.59
CA GLY A 34 5.23 25.15 11.95
C GLY A 34 4.66 25.05 10.53
N VAL A 35 3.91 24.00 10.24
CA VAL A 35 3.23 23.75 8.96
C VAL A 35 1.72 23.72 9.19
N VAL A 36 0.94 24.31 8.30
CA VAL A 36 -0.52 24.22 8.31
C VAL A 36 -0.94 23.06 7.42
N ALA A 37 -1.32 21.94 8.04
CA ALA A 37 -1.80 20.75 7.34
C ALA A 37 -3.33 20.68 7.41
N GLN A 38 -3.98 20.24 6.32
CA GLN A 38 -5.42 20.02 6.23
C GLN A 38 -5.71 18.79 5.38
N TRP A 39 -6.75 18.03 5.78
CA TRP A 39 -7.28 16.95 4.96
C TRP A 39 -8.06 17.50 3.77
N ALA A 40 -7.98 16.84 2.64
CA ALA A 40 -8.72 17.19 1.43
C ALA A 40 -9.03 15.91 0.63
N VAL A 41 -10.28 15.75 0.24
CA VAL A 41 -10.73 14.61 -0.57
C VAL A 41 -10.16 14.77 -1.98
N TRP A 42 -9.48 13.73 -2.49
CA TRP A 42 -8.65 13.84 -3.70
C TRP A 42 -9.44 14.16 -4.98
N ASP A 43 -10.69 13.73 -5.06
CA ASP A 43 -11.60 13.91 -6.20
C ASP A 43 -12.66 15.02 -5.98
N ASP A 44 -12.57 15.79 -4.89
CA ASP A 44 -13.45 16.93 -4.64
C ASP A 44 -13.10 18.08 -5.60
N PRO A 45 -14.02 18.47 -6.51
CA PRO A 45 -13.77 19.51 -7.49
C PRO A 45 -13.62 20.92 -6.88
N ASP A 46 -14.04 21.11 -5.64
CA ASP A 46 -13.95 22.41 -4.95
C ASP A 46 -12.58 22.62 -4.27
N VAL A 47 -11.71 21.62 -4.25
CA VAL A 47 -10.35 21.72 -3.68
C VAL A 47 -9.39 22.36 -4.68
N ASP A 48 -8.84 23.51 -4.31
CA ASP A 48 -7.76 24.16 -5.07
C ASP A 48 -6.38 23.62 -4.62
N TRP A 49 -5.92 22.58 -5.29
CA TRP A 49 -4.64 21.93 -5.02
C TRP A 49 -3.42 22.84 -5.26
N SER A 50 -3.56 23.87 -6.11
CA SER A 50 -2.46 24.80 -6.43
C SER A 50 -2.07 25.69 -5.24
N MET A 51 -2.94 25.80 -4.24
CA MET A 51 -2.69 26.56 -3.02
C MET A 51 -1.79 25.85 -2.01
N ALA A 52 -1.42 24.60 -2.25
CA ALA A 52 -0.57 23.82 -1.35
C ALA A 52 0.91 23.98 -1.70
N ASP A 53 1.75 24.15 -0.69
CA ASP A 53 3.20 24.06 -0.83
C ASP A 53 3.67 22.60 -0.93
N LEU A 54 2.85 21.65 -0.51
CA LEU A 54 3.04 20.22 -0.67
C LEU A 54 1.70 19.49 -0.57
N VAL A 55 1.49 18.50 -1.44
CA VAL A 55 0.39 17.54 -1.33
C VAL A 55 0.98 16.19 -0.94
N VAL A 56 0.38 15.54 0.05
CA VAL A 56 0.79 14.21 0.53
C VAL A 56 -0.39 13.27 0.39
N VAL A 57 -0.23 12.20 -0.37
CA VAL A 57 -1.25 11.15 -0.47
C VAL A 57 -1.26 10.34 0.82
N ARG A 58 -2.46 10.12 1.39
CA ARG A 58 -2.59 9.32 2.61
C ARG A 58 -3.68 8.25 2.45
N SER A 59 -4.88 8.52 2.80
CA SER A 59 -5.98 7.54 2.90
C SER A 59 -6.93 7.59 1.69
N THR A 60 -6.38 7.54 0.48
CA THR A 60 -7.14 7.59 -0.79
C THR A 60 -7.58 6.19 -1.25
N TRP A 61 -8.13 5.36 -0.35
CA TRP A 61 -8.36 3.92 -0.59
C TRP A 61 -9.34 3.58 -1.70
N ASP A 62 -10.20 4.53 -2.08
CA ASP A 62 -11.15 4.41 -3.18
C ASP A 62 -10.53 4.54 -4.58
N TYR A 63 -9.25 4.94 -4.67
CA TYR A 63 -8.57 5.07 -5.98
C TYR A 63 -8.58 3.79 -6.80
N VAL A 64 -8.70 2.64 -6.16
CA VAL A 64 -8.70 1.33 -6.84
C VAL A 64 -9.85 1.18 -7.83
N GLU A 65 -10.96 1.88 -7.61
CA GLU A 65 -12.13 1.90 -8.49
C GLU A 65 -11.98 2.94 -9.62
N ALA A 66 -11.24 4.02 -9.37
CA ALA A 66 -11.03 5.15 -10.28
C ALA A 66 -9.54 5.42 -10.56
N ARG A 67 -8.71 4.36 -10.65
CA ARG A 67 -7.24 4.46 -10.76
C ARG A 67 -6.76 5.42 -11.85
N GLN A 68 -7.41 5.43 -13.00
CA GLN A 68 -6.97 6.31 -14.09
C GLN A 68 -7.24 7.79 -13.79
N GLU A 69 -8.37 8.09 -13.16
CA GLU A 69 -8.73 9.43 -12.66
C GLU A 69 -7.75 9.88 -11.58
N PHE A 70 -7.49 9.01 -10.62
CA PHE A 70 -6.52 9.27 -9.54
C PHE A 70 -5.11 9.57 -10.09
N LEU A 71 -4.61 8.75 -11.01
CA LEU A 71 -3.31 8.99 -11.63
C LEU A 71 -3.27 10.23 -12.52
N ARG A 72 -4.40 10.64 -13.10
CA ARG A 72 -4.50 11.90 -13.84
C ARG A 72 -4.45 13.08 -12.88
N TRP A 73 -5.20 13.02 -11.77
CA TRP A 73 -5.13 13.98 -10.69
C TRP A 73 -3.70 14.10 -10.15
N ALA A 74 -3.08 12.99 -9.79
CA ALA A 74 -1.72 12.97 -9.23
C ALA A 74 -0.68 13.65 -10.16
N ARG A 75 -0.79 13.43 -11.48
CA ARG A 75 0.09 14.07 -12.48
C ARG A 75 -0.16 15.59 -12.62
N GLY A 76 -1.33 16.05 -12.23
CA GLY A 76 -1.68 17.48 -12.22
C GLY A 76 -1.18 18.22 -10.99
N ILE A 77 -0.60 17.55 -10.00
CA ILE A 77 -0.11 18.15 -8.77
C ILE A 77 1.41 18.42 -8.89
N ASP A 78 1.79 19.68 -8.90
CA ASP A 78 3.20 20.08 -9.08
C ASP A 78 4.11 19.57 -7.96
N ARG A 79 3.60 19.51 -6.74
CA ARG A 79 4.36 19.15 -5.52
C ARG A 79 3.69 18.03 -4.75
N LEU A 80 3.68 16.87 -5.36
CA LEU A 80 3.12 15.65 -4.79
C LEU A 80 4.18 14.80 -4.09
N SER A 81 3.87 14.25 -2.95
CA SER A 81 4.67 13.26 -2.22
C SER A 81 3.79 12.05 -1.80
N ASN A 82 4.12 10.84 -2.24
CA ASN A 82 5.21 10.47 -3.15
C ASN A 82 4.91 10.93 -4.59
N PRO A 83 5.91 11.00 -5.50
CA PRO A 83 5.72 11.46 -6.87
C PRO A 83 4.74 10.61 -7.68
N ALA A 84 4.03 11.24 -8.65
CA ALA A 84 2.99 10.59 -9.44
C ALA A 84 3.46 9.32 -10.20
N GLU A 85 4.72 9.31 -10.68
CA GLU A 85 5.30 8.13 -11.33
C GLU A 85 5.50 6.96 -10.35
N VAL A 86 5.82 7.25 -9.09
CA VAL A 86 5.94 6.25 -8.03
C VAL A 86 4.58 5.69 -7.66
N LEU A 87 3.56 6.55 -7.54
CA LEU A 87 2.17 6.12 -7.32
C LEU A 87 1.67 5.24 -8.47
N ALA A 88 1.96 5.63 -9.72
CA ALA A 88 1.57 4.85 -10.89
C ALA A 88 2.22 3.46 -10.91
N TRP A 89 3.47 3.38 -10.51
CA TRP A 89 4.21 2.11 -10.43
C TRP A 89 3.66 1.23 -9.30
N SER A 90 3.52 1.76 -8.08
CA SER A 90 3.10 0.98 -6.90
C SER A 90 1.64 0.56 -6.94
N SER A 91 0.76 1.33 -7.62
CA SER A 91 -0.68 1.03 -7.69
C SER A 91 -1.03 -0.22 -8.50
N ASP A 92 -0.05 -0.90 -9.14
CA ASP A 92 -0.28 -2.12 -9.94
C ASP A 92 0.78 -3.17 -9.57
N LYS A 93 0.36 -4.22 -8.85
CA LYS A 93 1.24 -5.26 -8.29
C LYS A 93 2.04 -6.09 -9.32
N VAL A 94 1.84 -5.85 -10.62
CA VAL A 94 2.74 -6.42 -11.66
C VAL A 94 4.20 -5.95 -11.48
N TYR A 95 4.46 -4.92 -10.69
CA TYR A 95 5.82 -4.49 -10.34
C TYR A 95 6.63 -5.58 -9.64
N LEU A 96 5.98 -6.57 -9.02
CA LEU A 96 6.66 -7.70 -8.36
C LEU A 96 7.57 -8.46 -9.34
N HIS A 97 7.18 -8.57 -10.62
CA HIS A 97 8.07 -9.16 -11.64
C HIS A 97 9.38 -8.37 -11.80
N ARG A 98 9.29 -7.04 -11.80
CA ARG A 98 10.48 -6.19 -11.92
C ARG A 98 11.37 -6.26 -10.70
N LEU A 99 10.79 -6.37 -9.50
CA LEU A 99 11.56 -6.60 -8.28
C LEU A 99 12.31 -7.94 -8.35
N ALA A 100 11.63 -9.01 -8.79
CA ALA A 100 12.25 -10.32 -8.99
C ALA A 100 13.40 -10.28 -10.00
N GLU A 101 13.23 -9.60 -11.15
CA GLU A 101 14.29 -9.39 -12.17
C GLU A 101 15.50 -8.66 -11.61
N GLN A 102 15.33 -7.82 -10.59
CA GLN A 102 16.41 -7.11 -9.90
C GLN A 102 17.01 -7.92 -8.73
N GLY A 103 16.56 -9.16 -8.55
CA GLY A 103 17.07 -10.06 -7.50
C GLY A 103 16.49 -9.83 -6.10
N VAL A 104 15.42 -9.05 -5.98
CA VAL A 104 14.69 -8.91 -4.72
C VAL A 104 13.87 -10.17 -4.48
N PRO A 105 13.96 -10.82 -3.31
CA PRO A 105 13.10 -11.94 -2.97
C PRO A 105 11.64 -11.49 -2.89
N VAL A 106 10.78 -12.00 -3.76
CA VAL A 106 9.34 -11.69 -3.81
C VAL A 106 8.52 -12.96 -3.78
N VAL A 107 7.25 -12.87 -3.39
CA VAL A 107 6.32 -13.97 -3.56
C VAL A 107 6.21 -14.29 -5.06
N PRO A 108 6.43 -15.56 -5.49
CA PRO A 108 6.27 -15.96 -6.89
C PRO A 108 4.92 -15.51 -7.43
N THR A 109 4.92 -14.69 -8.46
CA THR A 109 3.71 -14.04 -8.96
C THR A 109 3.54 -14.34 -10.44
N THR A 110 2.35 -14.71 -10.89
CA THR A 110 2.04 -14.96 -12.30
C THR A 110 0.84 -14.13 -12.73
N VAL A 111 0.93 -13.48 -13.88
CA VAL A 111 -0.22 -12.81 -14.53
C VAL A 111 -1.05 -13.86 -15.26
N VAL A 112 -2.33 -13.92 -14.95
CA VAL A 112 -3.28 -14.85 -15.56
C VAL A 112 -3.79 -14.29 -16.88
N ALA A 113 -3.30 -14.83 -17.98
CA ALA A 113 -3.79 -14.46 -19.32
C ALA A 113 -5.14 -15.10 -19.63
N ASP A 114 -5.34 -16.36 -19.20
CA ASP A 114 -6.54 -17.15 -19.42
C ASP A 114 -6.96 -17.86 -18.13
N ALA A 115 -8.12 -17.49 -17.59
CA ALA A 115 -8.65 -18.09 -16.37
C ALA A 115 -8.87 -19.61 -16.50
N GLU A 116 -9.22 -20.10 -17.67
CA GLU A 116 -9.46 -21.55 -17.93
C GLU A 116 -8.16 -22.38 -17.82
N ALA A 117 -7.00 -21.74 -17.98
CA ALA A 117 -5.70 -22.40 -17.84
C ALA A 117 -5.26 -22.57 -16.39
N LEU A 118 -5.93 -21.94 -15.42
CA LEU A 118 -5.57 -22.06 -14.01
C LEU A 118 -5.74 -23.49 -13.50
N THR A 119 -4.81 -23.93 -12.65
CA THR A 119 -4.88 -25.15 -11.86
C THR A 119 -4.50 -24.87 -10.41
N VAL A 120 -5.13 -25.59 -9.50
CA VAL A 120 -4.68 -25.70 -8.11
C VAL A 120 -4.10 -27.09 -7.99
N ASP A 121 -2.77 -27.18 -7.91
CA ASP A 121 -2.04 -28.45 -7.91
C ASP A 121 -2.20 -29.17 -6.57
N ASP A 122 -2.16 -30.52 -6.58
CA ASP A 122 -2.30 -31.35 -5.39
C ASP A 122 -1.28 -30.96 -4.30
N GLY A 123 -1.75 -30.83 -3.08
CA GLY A 123 -0.93 -30.44 -1.93
C GLY A 123 -0.55 -28.96 -1.90
N THR A 124 -1.19 -28.12 -2.74
CA THR A 124 -0.91 -26.67 -2.77
C THR A 124 -2.15 -25.84 -2.47
N GLU A 125 -1.89 -24.58 -2.14
CA GLU A 125 -2.91 -23.53 -2.04
C GLU A 125 -2.53 -22.36 -2.91
N LEU A 126 -3.51 -21.83 -3.61
CA LEU A 126 -3.34 -20.74 -4.57
C LEU A 126 -4.09 -19.49 -4.10
N VAL A 127 -3.45 -18.34 -4.16
CA VAL A 127 -4.09 -17.04 -4.05
C VAL A 127 -4.35 -16.49 -5.45
N VAL A 128 -5.59 -16.05 -5.70
CA VAL A 128 -6.00 -15.35 -6.92
C VAL A 128 -6.47 -13.96 -6.50
N LYS A 129 -5.87 -12.91 -7.07
CA LYS A 129 -6.18 -11.53 -6.68
C LYS A 129 -6.06 -10.55 -7.86
N PRO A 130 -6.73 -9.38 -7.82
CA PRO A 130 -6.49 -8.33 -8.82
C PRO A 130 -5.10 -7.71 -8.63
N SER A 131 -4.48 -7.26 -9.72
CA SER A 131 -3.18 -6.57 -9.65
C SER A 131 -3.29 -5.18 -9.03
N VAL A 132 -4.43 -4.53 -9.18
CA VAL A 132 -4.80 -3.25 -8.55
C VAL A 132 -5.84 -3.53 -7.49
N GLY A 133 -5.54 -3.25 -6.24
CA GLY A 133 -6.43 -3.51 -5.10
C GLY A 133 -5.80 -3.11 -3.78
N ALA A 134 -6.64 -2.82 -2.79
CA ALA A 134 -6.29 -2.49 -1.41
C ALA A 134 -7.08 -3.39 -0.44
N GLY A 135 -6.60 -3.59 0.79
CA GLY A 135 -7.34 -4.29 1.86
C GLY A 135 -7.72 -5.73 1.54
N SER A 136 -6.99 -6.42 0.67
CA SER A 136 -7.32 -7.80 0.21
C SER A 136 -8.67 -7.94 -0.50
N VAL A 137 -9.30 -6.85 -0.94
CA VAL A 137 -10.55 -6.88 -1.72
C VAL A 137 -10.32 -7.62 -3.03
N GLY A 138 -11.20 -8.56 -3.36
CA GLY A 138 -11.09 -9.40 -4.55
C GLY A 138 -10.00 -10.48 -4.47
N ALA A 139 -9.34 -10.66 -3.34
CA ALA A 139 -8.41 -11.78 -3.15
C ALA A 139 -9.14 -13.04 -2.69
N GLY A 140 -8.79 -14.19 -3.26
CA GLY A 140 -9.33 -15.50 -2.89
C GLY A 140 -8.21 -16.52 -2.62
N ARG A 141 -8.39 -17.38 -1.61
CA ARG A 141 -7.50 -18.51 -1.29
C ARG A 141 -8.20 -19.82 -1.64
N PHE A 142 -7.56 -20.63 -2.46
CA PHE A 142 -8.09 -21.89 -3.00
C PHE A 142 -7.14 -23.03 -2.61
N SER A 143 -7.64 -23.98 -1.79
CA SER A 143 -6.87 -25.15 -1.33
C SER A 143 -7.22 -26.39 -2.14
N SER A 144 -6.21 -27.16 -2.55
CA SER A 144 -6.38 -28.46 -3.21
C SER A 144 -7.09 -29.51 -2.35
N ASP A 145 -7.21 -29.31 -1.05
CA ASP A 145 -8.03 -30.15 -0.17
C ASP A 145 -9.52 -30.15 -0.56
N ARG A 146 -9.95 -29.16 -1.33
CA ARG A 146 -11.29 -29.09 -1.90
C ARG A 146 -11.30 -29.63 -3.32
N PRO A 147 -12.15 -30.63 -3.61
CA PRO A 147 -12.23 -31.23 -4.96
C PRO A 147 -12.60 -30.24 -6.07
N ASP A 148 -13.26 -29.13 -5.72
CA ASP A 148 -13.73 -28.08 -6.63
C ASP A 148 -12.80 -26.85 -6.68
N ALA A 149 -11.63 -26.88 -6.02
CA ALA A 149 -10.72 -25.74 -5.89
C ALA A 149 -10.35 -25.09 -7.24
N THR A 150 -9.95 -25.90 -8.22
CA THR A 150 -9.61 -25.41 -9.56
C THR A 150 -10.81 -24.74 -10.25
N ILE A 151 -12.01 -25.30 -10.11
CA ILE A 151 -13.24 -24.74 -10.70
C ILE A 151 -13.55 -23.36 -10.05
N LEU A 152 -13.43 -23.27 -8.73
CA LEU A 152 -13.67 -22.03 -8.00
C LEU A 152 -12.61 -20.97 -8.31
N ALA A 153 -11.33 -21.35 -8.39
CA ALA A 153 -10.25 -20.44 -8.75
C ALA A 153 -10.42 -19.87 -10.16
N ARG A 154 -10.81 -20.71 -11.13
CA ARG A 154 -11.13 -20.29 -12.51
C ARG A 154 -12.32 -19.34 -12.54
N ALA A 155 -13.41 -19.69 -11.86
CA ALA A 155 -14.61 -18.84 -11.80
C ALA A 155 -14.28 -17.47 -11.21
N HIS A 156 -13.50 -17.41 -10.13
CA HIS A 156 -13.08 -16.16 -9.52
C HIS A 156 -12.17 -15.34 -10.44
N ALA A 157 -11.19 -15.96 -11.07
CA ALA A 157 -10.31 -15.28 -12.02
C ALA A 157 -11.10 -14.74 -13.24
N ALA A 158 -12.04 -15.53 -13.77
CA ALA A 158 -12.90 -15.12 -14.89
C ALA A 158 -13.80 -13.93 -14.49
N ASP A 159 -14.33 -13.93 -13.28
CA ASP A 159 -15.14 -12.83 -12.76
C ASP A 159 -14.32 -11.53 -12.68
N LEU A 160 -13.11 -11.57 -12.10
CA LEU A 160 -12.19 -10.44 -12.08
C LEU A 160 -11.86 -9.93 -13.49
N GLN A 161 -11.59 -10.85 -14.44
CA GLN A 161 -11.31 -10.49 -15.84
C GLN A 161 -12.52 -9.87 -16.53
N ALA A 162 -13.74 -10.37 -16.27
CA ALA A 162 -14.99 -9.81 -16.80
C ALA A 162 -15.22 -8.36 -16.33
N HIS A 163 -14.72 -8.00 -15.13
CA HIS A 163 -14.71 -6.63 -14.62
C HIS A 163 -13.48 -5.81 -15.08
N GLY A 164 -12.74 -6.29 -16.08
CA GLY A 164 -11.59 -5.58 -16.66
C GLY A 164 -10.34 -5.55 -15.76
N ARG A 165 -10.27 -6.39 -14.73
CA ARG A 165 -9.12 -6.46 -13.81
C ARG A 165 -8.02 -7.37 -14.39
N THR A 166 -6.78 -6.95 -14.28
CA THR A 166 -5.63 -7.85 -14.44
C THR A 166 -5.56 -8.76 -13.23
N VAL A 167 -5.47 -10.08 -13.46
CA VAL A 167 -5.48 -11.09 -12.41
C VAL A 167 -4.07 -11.61 -12.17
N LEU A 168 -3.70 -11.73 -10.90
CA LEU A 168 -2.46 -12.33 -10.44
C LEU A 168 -2.75 -13.62 -9.68
N THR A 169 -1.83 -14.58 -9.78
CA THR A 169 -1.78 -15.74 -8.89
C THR A 169 -0.46 -15.79 -8.14
N GLN A 170 -0.54 -16.28 -6.90
CA GLN A 170 0.59 -16.49 -6.00
C GLN A 170 0.37 -17.79 -5.23
N PRO A 171 1.42 -18.56 -4.87
CA PRO A 171 1.27 -19.62 -3.89
C PRO A 171 0.85 -19.01 -2.54
N TYR A 172 -0.03 -19.69 -1.81
CA TYR A 172 -0.26 -19.31 -0.42
C TYR A 172 0.92 -19.78 0.45
N LEU A 173 1.47 -18.87 1.23
CA LEU A 173 2.63 -19.15 2.08
C LEU A 173 2.14 -19.44 3.51
N GLU A 174 1.92 -20.70 3.84
CA GLU A 174 1.28 -21.16 5.10
C GLU A 174 1.96 -20.62 6.37
N ARG A 175 3.26 -20.28 6.31
CA ARG A 175 3.94 -19.70 7.47
C ARG A 175 3.35 -18.38 7.95
N VAL A 176 2.58 -17.69 7.12
CA VAL A 176 1.86 -16.48 7.52
C VAL A 176 0.80 -16.76 8.58
N ASP A 177 0.20 -17.94 8.58
CA ASP A 177 -0.85 -18.32 9.55
C ASP A 177 -0.33 -18.32 11.00
N THR A 178 0.96 -18.59 11.20
CA THR A 178 1.61 -18.61 12.52
C THR A 178 2.57 -17.46 12.74
N GLY A 179 3.33 -17.07 11.71
CA GLY A 179 4.33 -15.99 11.75
C GLY A 179 3.74 -14.60 11.60
N GLY A 180 2.60 -14.49 10.91
CA GLY A 180 2.06 -13.21 10.45
C GLY A 180 2.89 -12.59 9.33
N GLU A 181 2.43 -11.48 8.83
CA GLU A 181 3.12 -10.59 7.90
C GLU A 181 3.95 -9.58 8.69
N THR A 182 5.14 -9.23 8.22
CA THR A 182 5.96 -8.17 8.81
C THR A 182 5.91 -6.96 7.91
N ASP A 183 5.25 -5.90 8.36
CA ASP A 183 5.14 -4.64 7.62
C ASP A 183 6.23 -3.70 8.13
N ILE A 184 7.16 -3.31 7.23
CA ILE A 184 8.32 -2.48 7.55
C ILE A 184 8.11 -1.09 6.97
N ILE A 185 8.11 -0.08 7.85
CA ILE A 185 7.84 1.29 7.49
C ILE A 185 9.14 2.09 7.43
N PHE A 186 9.36 2.75 6.28
CA PHE A 186 10.41 3.76 6.11
C PHE A 186 9.76 5.13 5.98
N ILE A 187 10.35 6.13 6.63
CA ILE A 187 9.97 7.54 6.53
C ILE A 187 11.21 8.31 6.09
N ASP A 188 11.08 9.08 5.01
CA ASP A 188 12.16 9.85 4.39
C ASP A 188 13.38 8.98 4.06
N GLY A 189 13.14 7.76 3.59
CA GLY A 189 14.16 6.78 3.24
C GLY A 189 14.83 6.07 4.42
N VAL A 190 14.46 6.38 5.67
CA VAL A 190 15.05 5.81 6.89
C VAL A 190 14.04 4.86 7.54
N PHE A 191 14.52 3.68 8.00
CA PHE A 191 13.71 2.77 8.81
C PHE A 191 13.12 3.50 10.01
N SER A 192 11.80 3.44 10.14
CA SER A 192 11.06 4.08 11.24
C SER A 192 10.62 3.08 12.29
N HIS A 193 9.87 2.07 11.89
CA HIS A 193 9.31 1.03 12.75
C HIS A 193 8.77 -0.12 11.90
N ALA A 194 8.32 -1.16 12.58
CA ALA A 194 7.64 -2.27 11.94
C ALA A 194 6.53 -2.82 12.84
N VAL A 195 5.56 -3.46 12.20
CA VAL A 195 4.49 -4.18 12.87
C VAL A 195 4.38 -5.61 12.35
N ARG A 196 3.75 -6.46 13.15
CA ARG A 196 3.28 -7.78 12.74
C ARG A 196 1.79 -7.69 12.50
N LYS A 197 1.35 -8.14 11.33
CA LYS A 197 -0.05 -8.25 10.97
C LYS A 197 -0.44 -9.73 10.89
N GLY A 198 -1.62 -10.08 11.41
CA GLY A 198 -2.16 -11.44 11.31
C GLY A 198 -2.52 -11.82 9.88
N ALA A 199 -2.66 -13.13 9.59
CA ALA A 199 -3.07 -13.60 8.27
C ALA A 199 -4.46 -13.08 7.89
N MET A 200 -4.59 -12.52 6.67
CA MET A 200 -5.81 -11.88 6.18
C MET A 200 -6.75 -12.80 5.38
N LEU A 201 -6.24 -13.93 4.89
CA LEU A 201 -6.99 -14.86 4.05
C LEU A 201 -7.21 -16.20 4.77
N PRO A 202 -8.28 -16.32 5.58
CA PRO A 202 -8.64 -17.63 6.13
C PRO A 202 -8.96 -18.61 5.00
N GLY A 203 -8.63 -19.91 5.20
CA GLY A 203 -8.77 -20.92 4.18
C GLY A 203 -10.17 -20.99 3.57
N GLY A 204 -10.24 -21.05 2.24
CA GLY A 204 -11.49 -21.19 1.49
C GLY A 204 -12.34 -19.93 1.38
N THR A 205 -11.80 -18.76 1.67
CA THR A 205 -12.49 -17.48 1.55
C THR A 205 -12.16 -16.78 0.24
N VAL A 206 -13.17 -16.13 -0.35
CA VAL A 206 -13.03 -15.10 -1.38
C VAL A 206 -13.56 -13.82 -0.77
N ASN A 207 -12.73 -12.78 -0.72
CA ASN A 207 -13.16 -11.45 -0.33
C ASN A 207 -13.96 -10.83 -1.50
N ALA A 208 -15.16 -10.33 -1.24
CA ALA A 208 -16.05 -9.82 -2.28
C ALA A 208 -15.37 -8.78 -3.18
N VAL A 209 -15.71 -8.80 -4.46
CA VAL A 209 -15.15 -7.89 -5.48
C VAL A 209 -15.94 -6.58 -5.53
N ASP A 210 -17.25 -6.64 -5.26
CA ASP A 210 -18.16 -5.49 -5.38
C ASP A 210 -18.45 -4.86 -4.02
N GLY A 211 -18.27 -3.52 -4.00
CA GLY A 211 -18.83 -2.68 -2.94
C GLY A 211 -18.25 -2.97 -1.57
N ALA A 212 -16.92 -3.05 -1.46
CA ALA A 212 -16.32 -2.93 -0.15
C ALA A 212 -16.86 -1.64 0.48
N SER A 213 -17.93 -1.78 1.27
CA SER A 213 -18.37 -0.72 2.16
C SER A 213 -17.16 -0.35 3.02
N GLY A 214 -17.03 0.92 3.42
CA GLY A 214 -15.92 1.35 4.26
C GLY A 214 -15.62 0.40 5.43
N ASP A 215 -16.62 -0.33 5.93
CA ASP A 215 -16.51 -1.33 7.00
C ASP A 215 -15.73 -2.60 6.60
N GLU A 216 -15.69 -2.98 5.31
CA GLU A 216 -14.94 -4.16 4.84
C GLU A 216 -13.45 -3.87 4.59
N LEU A 217 -13.10 -2.61 4.34
CA LEU A 217 -11.71 -2.14 4.30
C LEU A 217 -11.09 -2.09 5.70
N PHE A 218 -11.91 -2.04 6.75
CA PHE A 218 -11.52 -1.96 8.16
C PHE A 218 -11.76 -3.26 8.92
N ARG A 219 -11.36 -4.41 8.37
CA ARG A 219 -11.39 -5.63 9.18
C ARG A 219 -10.50 -5.44 10.40
N PRO A 220 -10.93 -5.87 11.61
CA PRO A 220 -10.08 -5.85 12.79
C PRO A 220 -8.82 -6.68 12.51
N GLU A 221 -7.72 -6.02 12.25
CA GLU A 221 -6.42 -6.64 12.07
C GLU A 221 -5.72 -6.74 13.41
N LEU A 222 -5.11 -7.88 13.69
CA LEU A 222 -4.22 -7.99 14.84
C LEU A 222 -2.89 -7.33 14.47
N ILE A 223 -2.72 -6.09 14.90
CA ILE A 223 -1.51 -5.30 14.68
C ILE A 223 -0.70 -5.23 15.98
N GLU A 224 0.52 -5.72 15.95
CA GLU A 224 1.44 -5.70 17.08
C GLU A 224 2.78 -5.05 16.70
N PRO A 225 3.36 -4.17 17.53
CA PRO A 225 4.70 -3.67 17.30
C PRO A 225 5.70 -4.82 17.16
N ARG A 226 6.61 -4.71 16.19
CA ARG A 226 7.64 -5.73 15.94
C ARG A 226 9.01 -5.09 15.73
N THR A 227 10.03 -5.78 16.18
CA THR A 227 11.42 -5.49 15.79
C THR A 227 11.80 -6.47 14.69
N PRO A 228 11.99 -6.01 13.44
CA PRO A 228 12.41 -6.87 12.35
C PRO A 228 13.85 -7.34 12.56
N ASP A 229 14.15 -8.54 12.09
CA ASP A 229 15.52 -9.03 12.11
C ASP A 229 16.38 -8.42 10.98
N THR A 230 17.67 -8.76 10.97
CA THR A 230 18.61 -8.21 9.99
C THR A 230 18.37 -8.70 8.56
N VAL A 231 17.73 -9.85 8.38
CA VAL A 231 17.40 -10.40 7.06
C VAL A 231 16.16 -9.70 6.52
N GLU A 232 15.12 -9.55 7.34
CA GLU A 232 13.90 -8.79 7.00
C GLU A 232 14.26 -7.35 6.60
N LEU A 233 15.07 -6.65 7.40
CA LEU A 233 15.50 -5.29 7.08
C LEU A 233 16.28 -5.23 5.76
N ARG A 234 17.15 -6.20 5.49
CA ARG A 234 17.94 -6.25 4.24
C ARG A 234 17.05 -6.47 3.03
N VAL A 235 16.06 -7.37 3.11
CA VAL A 235 15.10 -7.61 2.03
C VAL A 235 14.27 -6.35 1.80
N ALA A 236 13.74 -5.71 2.85
CA ALA A 236 12.99 -4.47 2.74
C ALA A 236 13.83 -3.33 2.12
N GLN A 237 15.10 -3.17 2.54
CA GLN A 237 16.00 -2.18 1.96
C GLN A 237 16.29 -2.45 0.47
N SER A 238 16.43 -3.73 0.07
CA SER A 238 16.62 -4.08 -1.34
C SER A 238 15.38 -3.74 -2.17
N ALA A 239 14.18 -3.98 -1.64
CA ALA A 239 12.93 -3.60 -2.29
C ALA A 239 12.80 -2.07 -2.42
N LEU A 240 13.10 -1.32 -1.35
CA LEU A 240 13.10 0.14 -1.38
C LEU A 240 14.08 0.70 -2.42
N ALA A 241 15.28 0.14 -2.51
CA ALA A 241 16.30 0.56 -3.48
C ALA A 241 15.90 0.28 -4.94
N ALA A 242 15.02 -0.69 -5.15
CA ALA A 242 14.52 -1.07 -6.48
C ALA A 242 13.29 -0.25 -6.93
N VAL A 243 12.70 0.56 -6.05
CA VAL A 243 11.61 1.48 -6.42
C VAL A 243 12.12 2.55 -7.37
N PRO A 244 11.48 2.75 -8.55
CA PRO A 244 11.92 3.79 -9.49
C PRO A 244 11.61 5.20 -8.97
N GLY A 245 12.27 6.19 -9.56
CA GLY A 245 12.02 7.60 -9.28
C GLY A 245 12.95 8.22 -8.25
N PRO A 246 12.69 9.49 -7.87
CA PRO A 246 13.56 10.25 -6.99
C PRO A 246 13.53 9.73 -5.56
N GLN A 247 14.70 9.65 -4.96
CA GLN A 247 14.91 9.25 -3.58
C GLN A 247 15.41 10.43 -2.74
N PRO A 248 15.17 10.48 -1.43
CA PRO A 248 14.36 9.54 -0.66
C PRO A 248 12.84 9.75 -0.86
N LEU A 249 12.06 8.67 -0.79
CA LEU A 249 10.60 8.74 -0.75
C LEU A 249 10.13 9.22 0.62
N LEU A 250 8.97 9.89 0.68
CA LEU A 250 8.44 10.40 1.96
C LEU A 250 8.09 9.26 2.92
N TYR A 251 7.44 8.25 2.39
CA TYR A 251 7.11 7.01 3.11
C TYR A 251 7.07 5.83 2.15
N VAL A 252 7.27 4.66 2.69
CA VAL A 252 6.97 3.37 2.06
C VAL A 252 6.68 2.35 3.15
N ARG A 253 5.72 1.47 2.91
CA ARG A 253 5.51 0.24 3.66
C ARG A 253 5.90 -0.93 2.78
N ILE A 254 6.72 -1.84 3.31
CA ILE A 254 7.15 -3.05 2.65
C ILE A 254 6.67 -4.24 3.47
N ASP A 255 5.77 -5.01 2.87
CA ASP A 255 5.07 -6.10 3.51
C ASP A 255 5.79 -7.41 3.18
N LEU A 256 6.28 -8.10 4.19
CA LEU A 256 7.08 -9.31 4.07
C LEU A 256 6.34 -10.54 4.60
N LEU A 257 6.33 -11.61 3.81
CA LEU A 257 5.85 -12.92 4.24
C LEU A 257 7.02 -13.85 4.61
N PRO A 258 6.91 -14.63 5.70
CA PRO A 258 7.92 -15.59 6.09
C PRO A 258 7.85 -16.84 5.19
N THR A 259 9.04 -17.36 4.78
CA THR A 259 9.20 -18.67 4.14
C THR A 259 10.30 -19.48 4.83
N ASP A 260 10.48 -20.74 4.43
CA ASP A 260 11.58 -21.57 4.95
C ASP A 260 12.96 -21.05 4.52
N ASP A 261 13.04 -20.40 3.38
CA ASP A 261 14.27 -19.84 2.81
C ASP A 261 14.53 -18.39 3.23
N GLY A 262 13.65 -17.80 4.04
CA GLY A 262 13.73 -16.42 4.50
C GLY A 262 12.52 -15.58 4.09
N PRO A 263 12.50 -14.28 4.44
CA PRO A 263 11.38 -13.40 4.11
C PRO A 263 11.36 -13.04 2.63
N VAL A 264 10.14 -12.93 2.07
CA VAL A 264 9.89 -12.49 0.70
C VAL A 264 8.94 -11.30 0.68
N VAL A 265 9.11 -10.39 -0.26
CA VAL A 265 8.22 -9.23 -0.45
C VAL A 265 6.88 -9.69 -1.01
N ASN A 266 5.82 -9.39 -0.30
CA ASN A 266 4.44 -9.54 -0.75
C ASN A 266 3.94 -8.29 -1.47
N GLU A 267 4.18 -7.12 -0.86
CA GLU A 267 3.75 -5.82 -1.38
C GLU A 267 4.76 -4.72 -1.06
N VAL A 268 4.77 -3.67 -1.91
CA VAL A 268 5.46 -2.40 -1.69
C VAL A 268 4.43 -1.30 -1.84
N GLU A 269 3.99 -0.76 -0.72
CA GLU A 269 2.92 0.23 -0.69
C GLU A 269 3.47 1.66 -0.59
N LEU A 270 3.15 2.47 -1.58
CA LEU A 270 3.63 3.83 -1.76
C LEU A 270 2.50 4.83 -2.04
N VAL A 271 1.28 4.35 -2.27
CA VAL A 271 0.12 5.19 -2.54
C VAL A 271 -0.53 5.60 -1.22
N GLU A 272 -1.17 4.67 -0.52
CA GLU A 272 -2.03 4.95 0.62
C GLU A 272 -1.86 3.98 1.80
N PRO A 273 -0.63 3.52 2.12
CA PRO A 273 -0.47 2.55 3.18
C PRO A 273 -0.92 3.10 4.53
N SER A 274 -1.61 2.27 5.32
CA SER A 274 -1.63 2.48 6.77
C SER A 274 -0.20 2.39 7.27
N LEU A 275 0.28 3.45 7.91
CA LEU A 275 1.66 3.52 8.39
C LEU A 275 1.80 3.04 9.84
N PHE A 276 0.69 2.64 10.47
CA PHE A 276 0.66 2.14 11.85
C PHE A 276 1.37 3.06 12.84
N LEU A 277 1.17 4.37 12.68
CA LEU A 277 1.90 5.40 13.43
C LEU A 277 1.70 5.28 14.93
N ARG A 278 0.51 4.84 15.37
CA ARG A 278 0.20 4.61 16.81
C ARG A 278 0.96 3.43 17.40
N SER A 279 1.45 2.50 16.58
CA SER A 279 2.17 1.32 17.04
C SER A 279 3.62 1.61 17.44
N ALA A 280 4.14 2.83 17.16
CA ALA A 280 5.52 3.17 17.43
C ALA A 280 5.67 4.59 18.01
N PRO A 281 6.21 4.76 19.22
CA PRO A 281 6.42 6.09 19.79
C PRO A 281 7.24 7.01 18.88
N GLY A 282 6.75 8.23 18.67
CA GLY A 282 7.42 9.28 17.89
C GLY A 282 7.36 9.10 16.36
N SER A 283 6.66 8.10 15.85
CA SER A 283 6.51 7.90 14.40
C SER A 283 5.72 9.02 13.72
N VAL A 284 4.66 9.52 14.38
CA VAL A 284 3.87 10.67 13.94
C VAL A 284 4.76 11.91 13.80
N ASP A 285 5.61 12.18 14.78
CA ASP A 285 6.52 13.33 14.75
C ASP A 285 7.57 13.18 13.65
N ARG A 286 8.12 11.96 13.45
CA ARG A 286 9.06 11.68 12.33
C ARG A 286 8.42 11.97 10.96
N LEU A 287 7.17 11.54 10.77
CA LEU A 287 6.45 11.82 9.51
C LEU A 287 6.18 13.32 9.35
N ALA A 288 5.71 13.99 10.41
CA ALA A 288 5.46 15.43 10.40
C ALA A 288 6.72 16.25 10.12
N GLU A 289 7.88 15.88 10.69
CA GLU A 289 9.18 16.49 10.39
C GLU A 289 9.58 16.32 8.92
N ALA A 290 9.38 15.12 8.36
CA ALA A 290 9.69 14.84 6.96
C ALA A 290 8.79 15.66 6.02
N ILE A 291 7.48 15.74 6.32
CA ILE A 291 6.51 16.59 5.60
C ILE A 291 6.95 18.07 5.66
N ALA A 292 7.27 18.56 6.86
CA ALA A 292 7.65 19.94 7.06
C ALA A 292 8.94 20.32 6.31
N ARG A 293 9.95 19.44 6.29
CA ARG A 293 11.17 19.65 5.48
C ARG A 293 10.83 19.82 4.01
N ARG A 294 10.01 18.90 3.46
CA ARG A 294 9.63 18.92 2.04
C ARG A 294 8.78 20.13 1.69
N ALA A 295 7.86 20.55 2.56
CA ALA A 295 7.03 21.72 2.35
C ALA A 295 7.88 23.00 2.25
N ARG A 296 8.91 23.15 3.07
CA ARG A 296 9.80 24.32 3.06
C ARG A 296 10.73 24.41 1.86
N THR A 297 11.27 23.27 1.37
CA THR A 297 12.21 23.29 0.22
C THR A 297 11.59 23.82 -1.07
N GLY A 298 10.30 24.00 -1.16
CA GLY A 298 9.60 24.59 -2.29
C GLY A 298 9.37 26.08 -2.19
N THR A 299 9.39 26.64 -0.99
CA THR A 299 9.23 28.09 -0.78
C THR A 299 10.48 28.89 -1.12
N ASP A 300 11.66 28.22 -1.25
CA ASP A 300 12.94 28.86 -1.59
C ASP A 300 13.13 29.12 -3.09
N ARG A 301 12.14 28.86 -3.96
CA ARG A 301 12.19 29.06 -5.41
C ARG A 301 11.35 30.25 -5.90
N GLY A 302 11.14 31.24 -5.05
CA GLY A 302 10.49 32.52 -5.39
C GLY A 302 11.47 33.62 -5.68
#